data_d6b880bb1914c7637eb82c3cc67b1a95
#
_entry.id   d6b880bb1914c7637eb82c3cc67b1a95
#
_cell.length_a   1.000
_cell.length_b   1.000
_cell.length_c   1.000
_cell.angle_alpha   90.00
_cell.angle_beta   90.00
_cell.angle_gamma   90.00
#
_symmetry.space_group_name_H-M   'P 1'
#
loop_
_entity.id
_entity.type
_entity.pdbx_description
1 polymer ?
#
loop_
_entity_poly.entity_id
_entity_poly.type
_entity_poly.pdbx_seq_one_letter_code
_entity_poly.pdbx_strand_id
1 'polypeptide(L)'
;MTRVGCLAVPLIAFTLFGQSVSEVEITAEPHHHLALENQYVLVFKVDVPPHESTLMHRHRHDYIFVTLGASEVSNEVGGKPAATLKLEDGETRFTPGNFAHIARNLASTPFRNVTIEFLQDKAASQAKWDQERGLNVLTGGTQEILFVKDGVRVSEIELQPGGVLPKHRHTGPHLVVAISDLDLRNDVEGKPASSAELKSGDIKWIAGGYTHMLTNVGKQQAKFVTLEFR
;
A
#
# COMPACT_ATOMS: atom_id res chain seq x y z
N MET A 1 -72.74 18.24 34.55
CA MET A 1 -71.77 19.00 33.75
C MET A 1 -70.37 18.54 34.16
N THR A 2 -69.85 17.58 33.44
CA THR A 2 -68.53 16.98 33.73
C THR A 2 -67.46 17.57 32.74
N ARG A 3 -66.51 18.28 33.27
CA ARG A 3 -65.37 18.84 32.46
C ARG A 3 -64.29 17.78 32.28
N VAL A 4 -64.05 17.41 31.04
CA VAL A 4 -62.87 16.56 30.65
C VAL A 4 -61.71 17.49 30.46
N GLY A 5 -60.63 17.35 31.31
CA GLY A 5 -59.42 18.06 31.15
C GLY A 5 -58.48 17.30 30.17
N CYS A 6 -58.08 17.97 29.08
CA CYS A 6 -57.12 17.46 28.16
C CYS A 6 -55.71 17.72 28.70
N LEU A 7 -54.94 16.67 29.05
CA LEU A 7 -53.52 16.77 29.38
C LEU A 7 -52.72 16.81 28.06
N ALA A 8 -52.08 17.93 27.80
CA ALA A 8 -51.11 18.05 26.73
C ALA A 8 -49.73 17.50 27.21
N VAL A 9 -49.24 16.42 26.57
CA VAL A 9 -47.92 15.89 26.79
C VAL A 9 -46.95 16.63 25.85
N PRO A 10 -45.92 17.29 26.38
CA PRO A 10 -44.94 17.94 25.52
C PRO A 10 -44.07 16.89 24.82
N LEU A 11 -44.04 16.92 23.49
CA LEU A 11 -43.14 16.14 22.64
C LEU A 11 -41.73 16.76 22.72
N ILE A 12 -40.80 16.16 23.48
CA ILE A 12 -39.44 16.57 23.51
C ILE A 12 -38.76 15.96 22.28
N ALA A 13 -38.50 16.80 21.28
CA ALA A 13 -37.69 16.42 20.11
C ALA A 13 -36.20 16.36 20.52
N PHE A 14 -35.65 15.17 20.65
CA PHE A 14 -34.20 14.98 20.74
C PHE A 14 -33.60 15.19 19.36
N THR A 15 -32.96 16.34 19.16
CA THR A 15 -32.05 16.56 18.05
C THR A 15 -30.77 15.78 18.31
N LEU A 16 -30.60 14.64 17.66
CA LEU A 16 -29.35 13.93 17.56
C LEU A 16 -28.38 14.82 16.75
N PHE A 17 -27.54 15.59 17.44
CA PHE A 17 -26.34 16.17 16.84
C PHE A 17 -25.41 15.00 16.52
N GLY A 18 -25.38 14.55 15.27
CA GLY A 18 -24.34 13.69 14.76
C GLY A 18 -22.99 14.45 14.93
N GLN A 19 -22.13 13.98 15.84
CA GLN A 19 -20.77 14.49 15.91
C GLN A 19 -20.10 14.16 14.59
N SER A 20 -19.77 15.19 13.80
CA SER A 20 -18.90 15.02 12.65
C SER A 20 -17.53 14.56 13.17
N VAL A 21 -17.16 13.33 12.85
CA VAL A 21 -15.80 12.83 13.14
C VAL A 21 -14.82 13.78 12.44
N SER A 22 -13.93 14.39 13.20
CA SER A 22 -12.92 15.30 12.64
C SER A 22 -11.98 14.51 11.73
N GLU A 23 -11.91 14.92 10.47
CA GLU A 23 -11.02 14.35 9.47
C GLU A 23 -9.63 14.99 9.58
N VAL A 24 -8.59 14.17 9.46
CA VAL A 24 -7.18 14.64 9.39
C VAL A 24 -6.55 14.29 8.05
N GLU A 25 -5.49 14.99 7.69
CA GLU A 25 -4.64 14.59 6.56
C GLU A 25 -3.87 13.32 6.94
N ILE A 26 -3.58 12.46 5.95
CA ILE A 26 -2.80 11.23 6.18
C ILE A 26 -1.46 11.49 6.87
N THR A 27 -0.83 12.62 6.59
CA THR A 27 0.45 13.04 7.22
C THR A 27 0.31 13.40 8.71
N ALA A 28 -0.91 13.62 9.19
CA ALA A 28 -1.22 13.91 10.60
C ALA A 28 -1.85 12.71 11.32
N GLU A 29 -2.07 11.60 10.63
CA GLU A 29 -2.62 10.38 11.21
C GLU A 29 -1.52 9.59 11.95
N PRO A 30 -1.70 9.29 13.27
CA PRO A 30 -0.60 8.78 14.11
C PRO A 30 -0.01 7.43 13.71
N HIS A 31 -0.78 6.56 13.05
CA HIS A 31 -0.34 5.23 12.61
C HIS A 31 0.34 5.24 11.22
N HIS A 32 0.33 6.40 10.54
CA HIS A 32 0.98 6.58 9.23
C HIS A 32 2.31 7.33 9.40
N HIS A 33 3.41 6.62 9.33
CA HIS A 33 4.75 7.19 9.48
C HIS A 33 5.36 7.47 8.11
N LEU A 34 5.50 8.75 7.75
CA LEU A 34 6.13 9.16 6.48
C LEU A 34 7.56 8.62 6.41
N ALA A 35 7.83 7.77 5.42
CA ALA A 35 9.11 7.10 5.22
C ALA A 35 9.88 7.64 4.00
N LEU A 36 9.16 8.15 2.98
CA LEU A 36 9.74 8.74 1.78
C LEU A 36 8.79 9.77 1.19
N GLU A 37 9.35 10.89 0.77
CA GLU A 37 8.66 11.89 -0.05
C GLU A 37 9.57 12.32 -1.20
N ASN A 38 9.02 12.33 -2.42
CA ASN A 38 9.68 12.89 -3.59
C ASN A 38 8.63 13.35 -4.61
N GLN A 39 9.07 13.76 -5.82
CA GLN A 39 8.16 14.24 -6.86
C GLN A 39 7.18 13.17 -7.42
N TYR A 40 7.37 11.91 -7.09
CA TYR A 40 6.56 10.79 -7.60
C TYR A 40 5.58 10.25 -6.57
N VAL A 41 6.01 10.15 -5.31
CA VAL A 41 5.26 9.44 -4.26
C VAL A 41 5.40 10.06 -2.89
N LEU A 42 4.36 9.86 -2.05
CA LEU A 42 4.45 9.83 -0.60
C LEU A 42 4.35 8.37 -0.15
N VAL A 43 5.29 7.92 0.67
CA VAL A 43 5.31 6.54 1.18
C VAL A 43 5.21 6.56 2.70
N PHE A 44 4.26 5.83 3.23
CA PHE A 44 4.03 5.68 4.67
C PHE A 44 4.26 4.23 5.08
N LYS A 45 4.96 4.03 6.21
CA LYS A 45 4.91 2.77 6.96
C LYS A 45 3.74 2.88 7.93
N VAL A 46 2.81 1.96 7.83
CA VAL A 46 1.59 1.93 8.63
C VAL A 46 1.66 0.80 9.65
N ASP A 47 1.33 1.11 10.90
CA ASP A 47 1.27 0.12 11.99
C ASP A 47 0.08 0.45 12.90
N VAL A 48 -0.98 -0.35 12.79
CA VAL A 48 -2.17 -0.23 13.63
C VAL A 48 -2.18 -1.38 14.65
N PRO A 49 -2.05 -1.11 15.95
CA PRO A 49 -2.05 -2.14 16.98
C PRO A 49 -3.30 -3.02 16.95
N PRO A 50 -3.25 -4.21 17.58
CA PRO A 50 -4.40 -5.11 17.66
C PRO A 50 -5.63 -4.39 18.24
N HIS A 51 -6.76 -4.54 17.55
CA HIS A 51 -8.08 -3.98 17.93
C HIS A 51 -8.17 -2.44 17.97
N GLU A 52 -7.12 -1.72 17.58
CA GLU A 52 -7.12 -0.27 17.44
C GLU A 52 -7.59 0.19 16.05
N SER A 53 -7.78 1.49 15.91
CA SER A 53 -8.25 2.11 14.68
C SER A 53 -7.40 3.35 14.37
N THR A 54 -7.22 3.63 13.09
CA THR A 54 -6.77 4.95 12.64
C THR A 54 -7.78 6.03 13.01
N LEU A 55 -7.37 7.26 12.99
CA LEU A 55 -8.30 8.39 12.91
C LEU A 55 -9.02 8.37 11.54
N MET A 56 -10.12 9.13 11.42
CA MET A 56 -10.70 9.43 10.10
C MET A 56 -9.67 10.27 9.35
N HIS A 57 -9.05 9.72 8.32
CA HIS A 57 -8.01 10.39 7.55
C HIS A 57 -8.29 10.35 6.06
N ARG A 58 -7.75 11.36 5.35
CA ARG A 58 -7.98 11.55 3.92
C ARG A 58 -6.77 11.14 3.09
N HIS A 59 -7.03 10.31 2.07
CA HIS A 59 -6.13 10.08 0.94
C HIS A 59 -6.50 11.04 -0.19
N ARG A 60 -5.60 11.97 -0.51
CA ARG A 60 -5.84 12.94 -1.60
C ARG A 60 -5.53 12.37 -2.97
N HIS A 61 -4.59 11.45 -3.03
CA HIS A 61 -4.09 10.84 -4.25
C HIS A 61 -4.51 9.39 -4.37
N ASP A 62 -4.52 8.87 -5.59
CA ASP A 62 -4.60 7.44 -5.82
C ASP A 62 -3.42 6.77 -5.12
N TYR A 63 -3.63 5.61 -4.53
CA TYR A 63 -2.60 4.91 -3.79
C TYR A 63 -2.68 3.41 -3.95
N ILE A 64 -1.59 2.75 -3.63
CA ILE A 64 -1.58 1.33 -3.33
C ILE A 64 -1.14 1.13 -1.89
N PHE A 65 -1.51 -0.02 -1.32
CA PHE A 65 -0.87 -0.51 -0.13
C PHE A 65 -0.39 -1.95 -0.33
N VAL A 66 0.74 -2.28 0.31
CA VAL A 66 1.34 -3.61 0.33
C VAL A 66 1.27 -4.11 1.74
N THR A 67 0.52 -5.19 1.99
CA THR A 67 0.31 -5.76 3.32
C THR A 67 1.56 -6.51 3.79
N LEU A 68 1.89 -6.37 5.07
CA LEU A 68 3.02 -7.05 5.74
C LEU A 68 2.49 -7.99 6.82
N GLY A 69 2.35 -9.25 6.48
CA GLY A 69 1.63 -10.26 7.26
C GLY A 69 0.13 -10.26 6.97
N ALA A 70 -0.51 -11.42 7.17
CA ALA A 70 -1.96 -11.55 7.01
C ALA A 70 -2.70 -10.76 8.09
N SER A 71 -3.84 -10.14 7.74
CA SER A 71 -4.65 -9.35 8.67
C SER A 71 -6.14 -9.35 8.29
N GLU A 72 -6.97 -8.94 9.24
CA GLU A 72 -8.38 -8.68 9.02
C GLU A 72 -8.69 -7.24 9.47
N VAL A 73 -9.23 -6.44 8.57
CA VAL A 73 -9.42 -4.99 8.77
C VAL A 73 -10.84 -4.60 8.42
N SER A 74 -11.50 -3.86 9.31
CA SER A 74 -12.74 -3.15 8.99
C SER A 74 -12.38 -1.79 8.40
N ASN A 75 -12.91 -1.52 7.20
CA ASN A 75 -12.72 -0.24 6.50
C ASN A 75 -14.06 0.53 6.49
N GLU A 76 -14.08 1.68 7.16
CA GLU A 76 -15.23 2.58 7.23
C GLU A 76 -14.95 3.83 6.40
N VAL A 77 -15.64 3.96 5.28
CA VAL A 77 -15.61 5.16 4.43
C VAL A 77 -16.80 6.04 4.81
N GLY A 78 -16.58 7.33 5.01
CA GLY A 78 -17.60 8.26 5.49
C GLY A 78 -18.96 8.11 4.83
N GLY A 79 -20.00 7.89 5.65
CA GLY A 79 -21.38 7.72 5.21
C GLY A 79 -21.74 6.37 4.57
N LYS A 80 -20.82 5.40 4.54
CA LYS A 80 -21.08 4.04 4.03
C LYS A 80 -20.95 3.00 5.15
N PRO A 81 -21.65 1.86 5.04
CA PRO A 81 -21.43 0.73 5.95
C PRO A 81 -19.98 0.27 5.90
N ALA A 82 -19.42 -0.08 7.07
CA ALA A 82 -18.07 -0.64 7.15
C ALA A 82 -17.98 -1.97 6.39
N ALA A 83 -16.87 -2.15 5.66
CA ALA A 83 -16.56 -3.38 4.95
C ALA A 83 -15.39 -4.10 5.62
N THR A 84 -15.51 -5.40 5.82
CA THR A 84 -14.41 -6.22 6.35
C THR A 84 -13.55 -6.74 5.20
N LEU A 85 -12.25 -6.52 5.30
CA LEU A 85 -11.24 -6.99 4.36
C LEU A 85 -10.38 -8.06 5.04
N LYS A 86 -10.26 -9.22 4.42
CA LYS A 86 -9.25 -10.21 4.76
C LYS A 86 -8.09 -10.02 3.81
N LEU A 87 -6.91 -9.81 4.36
CA LEU A 87 -5.70 -9.45 3.65
C LEU A 87 -4.66 -10.55 3.85
N GLU A 88 -4.01 -10.95 2.76
CA GLU A 88 -2.91 -11.90 2.78
C GLU A 88 -1.56 -11.17 2.89
N ASP A 89 -0.51 -11.89 3.28
CA ASP A 89 0.86 -11.35 3.32
C ASP A 89 1.34 -11.01 1.89
N GLY A 90 1.79 -9.78 1.71
CA GLY A 90 2.20 -9.24 0.42
C GLY A 90 1.06 -8.80 -0.49
N GLU A 91 -0.18 -8.95 -0.07
CA GLU A 91 -1.30 -8.51 -0.90
C GLU A 91 -1.17 -7.02 -1.25
N THR A 92 -1.23 -6.71 -2.55
CA THR A 92 -1.10 -5.36 -3.09
C THR A 92 -2.43 -4.92 -3.68
N ARG A 93 -3.00 -3.83 -3.15
CA ARG A 93 -4.28 -3.27 -3.61
C ARG A 93 -4.13 -1.83 -4.07
N PHE A 94 -4.74 -1.55 -5.22
CA PHE A 94 -4.94 -0.19 -5.70
C PHE A 94 -6.26 0.38 -5.18
N THR A 95 -6.23 1.64 -4.77
CA THR A 95 -7.42 2.38 -4.31
C THR A 95 -7.39 3.80 -4.91
N PRO A 96 -8.49 4.23 -5.57
CA PRO A 96 -8.61 5.62 -6.00
C PRO A 96 -8.60 6.57 -4.81
N GLY A 97 -7.97 7.71 -4.98
CA GLY A 97 -7.89 8.74 -3.95
C GLY A 97 -9.14 9.59 -3.77
N ASN A 98 -8.97 10.70 -3.06
CA ASN A 98 -10.00 11.70 -2.77
C ASN A 98 -11.16 11.21 -1.89
N PHE A 99 -10.86 10.37 -0.90
CA PHE A 99 -11.83 9.95 0.11
C PHE A 99 -11.18 9.89 1.49
N ALA A 100 -12.05 9.90 2.53
CA ALA A 100 -11.62 9.72 3.91
C ALA A 100 -12.19 8.42 4.49
N HIS A 101 -11.39 7.76 5.34
CA HIS A 101 -11.79 6.52 5.98
C HIS A 101 -11.15 6.31 7.36
N ILE A 102 -11.70 5.31 8.07
CA ILE A 102 -11.11 4.72 9.27
C ILE A 102 -10.77 3.26 8.94
N ALA A 103 -9.56 2.85 9.20
CA ALA A 103 -9.15 1.46 9.17
C ALA A 103 -9.04 0.92 10.60
N ARG A 104 -9.83 -0.11 10.94
CA ARG A 104 -9.78 -0.77 12.23
C ARG A 104 -9.16 -2.15 12.09
N ASN A 105 -8.10 -2.41 12.84
CA ASN A 105 -7.51 -3.74 12.95
C ASN A 105 -8.42 -4.66 13.77
N LEU A 106 -8.92 -5.74 13.17
CA LEU A 106 -9.74 -6.75 13.83
C LEU A 106 -8.92 -7.94 14.33
N ALA A 107 -7.65 -8.05 13.88
CA ALA A 107 -6.76 -9.15 14.25
C ALA A 107 -6.14 -8.97 15.65
N SER A 108 -5.59 -10.05 16.19
CA SER A 108 -4.81 -10.06 17.44
C SER A 108 -3.32 -9.72 17.25
N THR A 109 -2.91 -9.45 16.00
CA THR A 109 -1.56 -9.00 15.63
C THR A 109 -1.63 -7.60 15.04
N PRO A 110 -0.55 -6.81 15.05
CA PRO A 110 -0.54 -5.51 14.40
C PRO A 110 -0.89 -5.61 12.91
N PHE A 111 -1.73 -4.70 12.42
CA PHE A 111 -1.94 -4.52 10.98
C PHE A 111 -0.86 -3.61 10.44
N ARG A 112 0.04 -4.19 9.64
CA ARG A 112 1.18 -3.50 9.05
C ARG A 112 1.05 -3.47 7.53
N ASN A 113 1.37 -2.33 6.94
CA ASN A 113 1.45 -2.20 5.50
C ASN A 113 2.40 -1.05 5.11
N VAL A 114 2.76 -1.01 3.83
CA VAL A 114 3.38 0.15 3.20
C VAL A 114 2.35 0.77 2.27
N THR A 115 1.91 2.00 2.59
CA THR A 115 1.00 2.78 1.76
C THR A 115 1.79 3.75 0.89
N ILE A 116 1.52 3.77 -0.43
CA ILE A 116 2.22 4.58 -1.42
C ILE A 116 1.19 5.42 -2.18
N GLU A 117 1.14 6.73 -1.92
CA GLU A 117 0.35 7.69 -2.69
C GLU A 117 1.11 8.17 -3.93
N PHE A 118 0.43 8.23 -5.07
CA PHE A 118 0.99 8.68 -6.34
C PHE A 118 0.77 10.18 -6.54
N LEU A 119 1.85 10.96 -6.65
CA LEU A 119 1.79 12.42 -6.78
C LEU A 119 1.74 12.90 -8.24
N GLN A 120 1.97 12.00 -9.20
CA GLN A 120 1.96 12.38 -10.61
C GLN A 120 0.53 12.54 -11.13
N ASP A 121 0.30 13.61 -11.90
CA ASP A 121 -0.97 13.85 -12.58
C ASP A 121 -1.25 12.78 -13.65
N LYS A 122 -2.49 12.31 -13.66
CA LYS A 122 -3.01 11.26 -14.54
C LYS A 122 -2.90 11.54 -16.04
N ALA A 123 -2.64 12.81 -16.43
CA ALA A 123 -2.73 13.24 -17.83
C ALA A 123 -1.54 12.83 -18.71
N ALA A 124 -0.41 12.46 -18.13
CA ALA A 124 0.83 12.32 -18.91
C ALA A 124 1.07 10.93 -19.53
N SER A 125 0.33 9.89 -19.17
CA SER A 125 0.72 8.53 -19.56
C SER A 125 -0.38 7.55 -19.87
N GLN A 126 -1.37 7.91 -20.68
CA GLN A 126 -2.28 6.92 -21.27
C GLN A 126 -1.60 6.00 -22.32
N ALA A 127 -0.29 5.94 -22.35
CA ALA A 127 0.44 5.24 -23.38
C ALA A 127 0.84 3.82 -22.95
N LYS A 128 0.24 2.81 -23.60
CA LYS A 128 0.81 1.48 -23.89
C LYS A 128 1.09 0.48 -22.76
N TRP A 129 1.00 0.82 -21.48
CA TRP A 129 1.28 -0.12 -20.40
C TRP A 129 0.06 -0.88 -19.88
N ASP A 130 -1.16 -0.40 -20.12
CA ASP A 130 -2.41 -1.00 -19.62
C ASP A 130 -2.66 -2.44 -20.10
N GLN A 131 -1.84 -2.95 -21.03
CA GLN A 131 -1.95 -4.29 -21.58
C GLN A 131 -0.93 -5.29 -21.01
N GLU A 132 0.07 -4.83 -20.24
CA GLU A 132 1.08 -5.70 -19.67
C GLU A 132 0.57 -6.25 -18.33
N ARG A 133 -0.09 -7.37 -18.35
CA ARG A 133 -0.34 -8.22 -17.17
C ARG A 133 0.23 -9.59 -17.47
N GLY A 134 0.77 -10.25 -16.49
CA GLY A 134 1.22 -11.61 -16.70
C GLY A 134 2.21 -12.11 -15.65
N LEU A 135 2.27 -13.42 -15.59
CA LEU A 135 3.20 -14.16 -14.76
C LEU A 135 4.38 -14.63 -15.62
N ASN A 136 5.57 -14.18 -15.26
CA ASN A 136 6.82 -14.66 -15.82
C ASN A 136 7.42 -15.69 -14.87
N VAL A 137 7.66 -16.90 -15.38
CA VAL A 137 8.39 -17.93 -14.64
C VAL A 137 9.88 -17.69 -14.80
N LEU A 138 10.56 -17.58 -13.66
CA LEU A 138 11.98 -17.30 -13.58
C LEU A 138 12.76 -18.56 -13.18
N THR A 139 14.08 -18.51 -13.24
CA THR A 139 14.92 -19.54 -12.62
C THR A 139 14.79 -19.44 -11.11
N GLY A 140 14.11 -20.41 -10.49
CA GLY A 140 13.88 -20.43 -9.07
C GLY A 140 12.95 -19.33 -8.55
N GLY A 141 11.96 -18.90 -9.32
CA GLY A 141 11.02 -17.89 -8.86
C GLY A 141 9.98 -17.45 -9.88
N THR A 142 9.31 -16.34 -9.57
CA THR A 142 8.28 -15.72 -10.41
C THR A 142 8.39 -14.21 -10.37
N GLN A 143 7.94 -13.57 -11.44
CA GLN A 143 7.62 -12.15 -11.49
C GLN A 143 6.20 -12.01 -12.04
N GLU A 144 5.32 -11.43 -11.26
CA GLU A 144 3.96 -11.13 -11.66
C GLU A 144 3.78 -9.62 -11.84
N ILE A 145 3.33 -9.20 -13.02
CA ILE A 145 2.90 -7.82 -13.23
C ILE A 145 1.46 -7.73 -12.74
N LEU A 146 1.26 -7.15 -11.56
CA LEU A 146 -0.03 -7.06 -10.89
C LEU A 146 -0.96 -6.10 -11.66
N PHE A 147 -0.45 -4.93 -11.99
CA PHE A 147 -1.13 -3.94 -12.82
C PHE A 147 -0.18 -2.86 -13.34
N VAL A 148 -0.67 -2.12 -14.31
CA VAL A 148 -0.04 -0.90 -14.83
C VAL A 148 -1.08 0.20 -14.84
N LYS A 149 -0.74 1.35 -14.27
CA LYS A 149 -1.64 2.50 -14.19
C LYS A 149 -0.86 3.81 -14.15
N ASP A 150 -1.31 4.79 -14.94
CA ASP A 150 -0.80 6.17 -14.91
C ASP A 150 0.75 6.29 -14.95
N GLY A 151 1.40 5.45 -15.79
CA GLY A 151 2.86 5.44 -15.92
C GLY A 151 3.61 4.70 -14.81
N VAL A 152 2.90 4.01 -13.94
CA VAL A 152 3.49 3.15 -12.91
C VAL A 152 3.20 1.70 -13.22
N ARG A 153 4.24 0.87 -13.28
CA ARG A 153 4.13 -0.60 -13.35
C ARG A 153 4.42 -1.18 -11.99
N VAL A 154 3.47 -1.96 -11.47
CA VAL A 154 3.58 -2.65 -10.19
C VAL A 154 3.76 -4.14 -10.44
N SER A 155 4.87 -4.69 -9.94
CA SER A 155 5.20 -6.11 -10.08
C SER A 155 5.56 -6.70 -8.71
N GLU A 156 5.09 -7.92 -8.46
CA GLU A 156 5.55 -8.75 -7.35
C GLU A 156 6.62 -9.72 -7.86
N ILE A 157 7.69 -9.88 -7.10
CA ILE A 157 8.80 -10.77 -7.40
C ILE A 157 8.97 -11.73 -6.21
N GLU A 158 9.04 -13.03 -6.53
CA GLU A 158 9.36 -14.08 -5.58
C GLU A 158 10.56 -14.88 -6.09
N LEU A 159 11.62 -14.98 -5.27
CA LEU A 159 12.82 -15.75 -5.60
C LEU A 159 13.13 -16.73 -4.46
N GLN A 160 13.17 -18.01 -4.78
CA GLN A 160 13.69 -19.04 -3.86
C GLN A 160 15.20 -18.82 -3.62
N PRO A 161 15.81 -19.44 -2.60
CA PRO A 161 17.26 -19.44 -2.45
C PRO A 161 17.95 -19.87 -3.76
N GLY A 162 18.87 -19.04 -4.26
CA GLY A 162 19.49 -19.21 -5.57
C GLY A 162 18.65 -18.76 -6.76
N GLY A 163 17.42 -18.32 -6.54
CA GLY A 163 16.53 -17.81 -7.59
C GLY A 163 17.07 -16.52 -8.23
N VAL A 164 16.78 -16.32 -9.51
CA VAL A 164 17.37 -15.25 -10.32
C VAL A 164 16.27 -14.44 -11.02
N LEU A 165 16.25 -13.14 -10.78
CA LEU A 165 15.59 -12.18 -11.67
C LEU A 165 16.61 -11.82 -12.76
N PRO A 166 16.37 -12.25 -14.02
CA PRO A 166 17.37 -12.17 -15.07
C PRO A 166 17.71 -10.71 -15.42
N LYS A 167 18.78 -10.56 -16.20
CA LYS A 167 19.26 -9.25 -16.64
C LYS A 167 18.15 -8.44 -17.32
N HIS A 168 17.86 -7.27 -16.73
CA HIS A 168 16.83 -6.35 -17.22
C HIS A 168 17.27 -4.90 -17.02
N ARG A 169 16.58 -3.97 -17.68
CA ARG A 169 16.91 -2.55 -17.67
C ARG A 169 15.79 -1.73 -17.01
N HIS A 170 16.15 -0.89 -16.06
CA HIS A 170 15.29 0.17 -15.54
C HIS A 170 15.56 1.48 -16.30
N THR A 171 14.57 1.98 -17.03
CA THR A 171 14.68 3.27 -17.75
C THR A 171 14.38 4.44 -16.84
N GLY A 172 13.37 4.31 -15.99
CA GLY A 172 12.96 5.28 -14.99
C GLY A 172 13.33 4.87 -13.55
N PRO A 173 13.06 5.72 -12.59
CA PRO A 173 13.24 5.39 -11.19
C PRO A 173 12.23 4.33 -10.75
N HIS A 174 12.55 3.64 -9.64
CA HIS A 174 11.62 2.67 -9.07
C HIS A 174 11.74 2.60 -7.55
N LEU A 175 10.65 2.20 -6.92
CA LEU A 175 10.55 1.90 -5.50
C LEU A 175 10.52 0.39 -5.33
N VAL A 176 11.31 -0.11 -4.39
CA VAL A 176 11.25 -1.49 -3.90
C VAL A 176 10.61 -1.48 -2.52
N VAL A 177 9.65 -2.39 -2.29
CA VAL A 177 9.03 -2.66 -0.99
C VAL A 177 9.31 -4.11 -0.63
N ALA A 178 10.06 -4.35 0.44
CA ALA A 178 10.37 -5.68 0.92
C ALA A 178 9.19 -6.26 1.71
N ILE A 179 8.62 -7.39 1.25
CA ILE A 179 7.58 -8.13 1.98
C ILE A 179 8.26 -9.08 2.99
N SER A 180 9.25 -9.84 2.55
CA SER A 180 10.11 -10.65 3.40
C SER A 180 11.46 -9.96 3.65
N ASP A 181 12.28 -10.53 4.52
CA ASP A 181 13.70 -10.18 4.58
C ASP A 181 14.36 -10.56 3.25
N LEU A 182 15.12 -9.63 2.69
CA LEU A 182 15.83 -9.79 1.43
C LEU A 182 17.34 -9.84 1.68
N ASP A 183 18.00 -10.80 1.03
CA ASP A 183 19.46 -10.87 0.92
C ASP A 183 19.76 -11.16 -0.55
N LEU A 184 19.96 -10.09 -1.33
CA LEU A 184 20.07 -10.15 -2.77
C LEU A 184 21.48 -9.73 -3.20
N ARG A 185 22.09 -10.52 -4.05
CA ARG A 185 23.23 -10.09 -4.86
C ARG A 185 22.70 -9.28 -6.05
N ASN A 186 23.28 -8.10 -6.24
CA ASN A 186 22.93 -7.18 -7.32
C ASN A 186 24.14 -7.02 -8.26
N ASP A 187 24.02 -7.57 -9.46
CA ASP A 187 25.03 -7.49 -10.51
C ASP A 187 24.64 -6.40 -11.53
N VAL A 188 25.15 -5.17 -11.31
CA VAL A 188 24.92 -4.02 -12.20
C VAL A 188 25.95 -4.03 -13.31
N GLU A 189 25.49 -3.88 -14.57
CA GLU A 189 26.39 -3.85 -15.73
C GLU A 189 27.47 -2.76 -15.61
N GLY A 190 28.73 -3.17 -15.80
CA GLY A 190 29.87 -2.26 -15.70
C GLY A 190 30.29 -1.89 -14.29
N LYS A 191 29.73 -2.53 -13.24
CA LYS A 191 30.09 -2.30 -11.83
C LYS A 191 30.41 -3.61 -11.12
N PRO A 192 31.20 -3.59 -10.05
CA PRO A 192 31.33 -4.74 -9.16
C PRO A 192 29.99 -5.16 -8.58
N ALA A 193 29.79 -6.46 -8.35
CA ALA A 193 28.63 -6.96 -7.65
C ALA A 193 28.50 -6.33 -6.26
N SER A 194 27.27 -6.07 -5.83
CA SER A 194 26.95 -5.49 -4.53
C SER A 194 25.89 -6.32 -3.81
N SER A 195 25.78 -6.21 -2.49
CA SER A 195 24.70 -6.75 -1.70
C SER A 195 23.54 -5.75 -1.60
N ALA A 196 22.31 -6.27 -1.56
CA ALA A 196 21.10 -5.50 -1.27
C ALA A 196 20.32 -6.24 -0.17
N GLU A 197 20.52 -5.81 1.06
CA GLU A 197 19.85 -6.34 2.23
C GLU A 197 18.74 -5.39 2.65
N LEU A 198 17.51 -5.91 2.83
CA LEU A 198 16.35 -5.18 3.33
C LEU A 198 15.58 -6.07 4.31
N LYS A 199 14.97 -5.46 5.33
CA LYS A 199 14.05 -6.14 6.23
C LYS A 199 12.62 -6.01 5.76
N SER A 200 11.75 -6.94 6.15
CA SER A 200 10.30 -6.84 5.88
C SER A 200 9.77 -5.46 6.30
N GLY A 201 9.10 -4.78 5.37
CA GLY A 201 8.62 -3.41 5.51
C GLY A 201 9.64 -2.32 5.20
N ASP A 202 10.88 -2.67 4.81
CA ASP A 202 11.81 -1.68 4.30
C ASP A 202 11.47 -1.29 2.87
N ILE A 203 11.79 -0.03 2.56
CA ILE A 203 11.62 0.55 1.24
C ILE A 203 12.96 1.05 0.71
N LYS A 204 13.12 1.01 -0.62
CA LYS A 204 14.30 1.57 -1.26
C LYS A 204 13.92 2.25 -2.56
N TRP A 205 14.21 3.56 -2.65
CA TRP A 205 14.10 4.32 -3.88
C TRP A 205 15.40 4.23 -4.68
N ILE A 206 15.29 3.90 -5.95
CA ILE A 206 16.46 3.68 -6.82
C ILE A 206 16.26 4.46 -8.11
N ALA A 207 17.27 5.21 -8.52
CA ALA A 207 17.27 5.92 -9.79
C ALA A 207 17.31 4.94 -10.97
N GLY A 208 16.70 5.32 -12.09
CA GLY A 208 16.78 4.54 -13.33
C GLY A 208 18.08 4.71 -14.11
N GLY A 209 18.08 4.22 -15.33
CA GLY A 209 19.21 4.36 -16.26
C GLY A 209 20.28 3.27 -16.17
N TYR A 210 19.96 2.11 -15.59
CA TYR A 210 20.92 1.01 -15.46
C TYR A 210 20.31 -0.35 -15.83
N THR A 211 21.21 -1.30 -16.08
CA THR A 211 20.88 -2.71 -16.37
C THR A 211 21.48 -3.57 -15.28
N HIS A 212 20.71 -4.50 -14.72
CA HIS A 212 21.19 -5.39 -13.68
C HIS A 212 20.52 -6.76 -13.69
N MET A 213 21.03 -7.64 -12.85
CA MET A 213 20.48 -8.93 -12.49
C MET A 213 20.46 -9.06 -10.98
N LEU A 214 19.40 -9.67 -10.43
CA LEU A 214 19.33 -9.98 -9.00
C LEU A 214 19.35 -11.49 -8.77
N THR A 215 20.07 -11.91 -7.73
CA THR A 215 20.08 -13.31 -7.27
C THR A 215 19.77 -13.34 -5.79
N ASN A 216 18.83 -14.14 -5.37
CA ASN A 216 18.59 -14.39 -3.94
C ASN A 216 19.74 -15.25 -3.39
N VAL A 217 20.62 -14.66 -2.60
CA VAL A 217 21.74 -15.35 -1.93
C VAL A 217 21.42 -15.72 -0.49
N GLY A 218 20.22 -15.31 -0.01
CA GLY A 218 19.71 -15.66 1.30
C GLY A 218 19.26 -17.12 1.40
N LYS A 219 18.92 -17.52 2.61
CA LYS A 219 18.45 -18.88 2.94
C LYS A 219 16.93 -19.05 2.88
N GLN A 220 16.20 -17.94 2.76
CA GLN A 220 14.75 -17.88 2.71
C GLN A 220 14.28 -17.35 1.36
N GLN A 221 13.03 -17.55 1.03
CA GLN A 221 12.40 -16.91 -0.12
C GLN A 221 12.47 -15.39 0.03
N ALA A 222 12.92 -14.72 -1.02
CA ALA A 222 12.86 -13.28 -1.14
C ALA A 222 11.56 -12.90 -1.85
N LYS A 223 10.69 -12.13 -1.17
CA LYS A 223 9.43 -11.61 -1.71
C LYS A 223 9.40 -10.10 -1.60
N PHE A 224 9.13 -9.40 -2.71
CA PHE A 224 9.10 -7.94 -2.75
C PHE A 224 8.25 -7.42 -3.90
N VAL A 225 7.77 -6.19 -3.74
CA VAL A 225 7.06 -5.45 -4.79
C VAL A 225 7.95 -4.37 -5.35
N THR A 226 7.91 -4.17 -6.67
CA THR A 226 8.55 -3.04 -7.35
C THR A 226 7.50 -2.16 -8.01
N LEU A 227 7.68 -0.84 -7.88
CA LEU A 227 6.91 0.18 -8.57
C LEU A 227 7.87 0.92 -9.49
N GLU A 228 7.75 0.72 -10.79
CA GLU A 228 8.55 1.44 -11.80
C GLU A 228 7.78 2.64 -12.33
N PHE A 229 8.45 3.78 -12.41
CA PHE A 229 7.91 5.07 -12.87
C PHE A 229 8.51 5.42 -14.24
N ARG A 230 7.67 5.97 -15.12
CA ARG A 230 8.10 6.49 -16.43
C ARG A 230 7.83 7.97 -16.57
#